data_21e100fee6aefc00121f7608ed127ed3
#
_entry.id   21e100fee6aefc00121f7608ed127ed3
#
_cell.length_a   1.000
_cell.length_b   1.000
_cell.length_c   1.000
_cell.angle_alpha   90.00
_cell.angle_beta   90.00
_cell.angle_gamma   90.00
#
_symmetry.space_group_name_H-M   'P 1'
#
loop_
_entity.id
_entity.type
_entity.pdbx_description
1 polymer ?
#
loop_
_entity_poly.entity_id
_entity_poly.type
_entity_poly.pdbx_seq_one_letter_code
_entity_poly.pdbx_strand_id
1 'polypeptide(L)'
;MPVSYYATGSRTLIEVADNGTIAAISTVDTPPAEAVRLPGIALPGFANAHSHAFHRALRGRTHGNGGTFWTWRETMYALAARLDPDSYYELARLVYAEMVLAGYTSVGEFHYLHHAPGGTPYADPNAMGNALAAAAVDAGIRLTLLDTCYLTGSIGTELVGVQQRFGDGSVDDWRKRVDGFAFDAPTVRLGAAIHSVRAVPVDAIGMVAAWAGERSAPLHAHLSEQPAENNACQARYGRTPTELLHENGALGPNTTAVHATHLTSGDISLLGEFGCTACICPTTEADLADGIGPARELADAGVNLALGSDQHAVIDPFLEARGLEHGERLRTGQRGRFSPLELLVAATAHPAIGWPMLFDVGAPADFLTVRTDTVRTAGSASDQLILSATSADVATVVVDGRIVARDGHHDTIGEAGPLLAERIERLWGE
;
A
#
# COMPACT_ATOMS: atom_id res chain seq x y z
N MET A 1 5.24 -26.97 -14.40
CA MET A 1 4.29 -28.10 -14.24
C MET A 1 3.14 -27.62 -13.38
N PRO A 2 1.90 -27.96 -13.71
CA PRO A 2 0.74 -27.63 -12.88
C PRO A 2 1.00 -28.07 -11.43
N VAL A 3 0.62 -27.26 -10.47
CA VAL A 3 0.73 -27.57 -9.04
C VAL A 3 -0.64 -27.46 -8.38
N SER A 4 -0.91 -28.32 -7.42
CA SER A 4 -2.14 -28.26 -6.65
C SER A 4 -1.82 -28.03 -5.19
N TYR A 5 -2.54 -27.09 -4.56
CA TYR A 5 -2.45 -26.76 -3.14
C TYR A 5 -3.73 -27.15 -2.44
N TYR A 6 -3.61 -27.74 -1.26
CA TYR A 6 -4.77 -28.12 -0.44
C TYR A 6 -4.70 -27.47 0.94
N ALA A 7 -5.58 -26.51 1.18
CA ALA A 7 -5.73 -25.86 2.48
C ALA A 7 -6.56 -26.74 3.41
N THR A 8 -5.92 -27.29 4.43
CA THR A 8 -6.49 -28.34 5.30
C THR A 8 -7.68 -27.88 6.15
N GLY A 9 -7.66 -26.60 6.59
CA GLY A 9 -8.71 -26.04 7.44
C GLY A 9 -10.01 -25.73 6.69
N SER A 10 -9.91 -25.27 5.42
CA SER A 10 -11.06 -24.99 4.55
C SER A 10 -11.41 -26.14 3.62
N ARG A 11 -10.60 -27.19 3.56
CA ARG A 11 -10.71 -28.29 2.57
C ARG A 11 -10.74 -27.79 1.12
N THR A 12 -10.04 -26.67 0.86
CA THR A 12 -10.00 -26.04 -0.45
C THR A 12 -8.83 -26.57 -1.24
N LEU A 13 -9.12 -27.14 -2.41
CA LEU A 13 -8.13 -27.50 -3.43
C LEU A 13 -8.04 -26.36 -4.44
N ILE A 14 -6.83 -25.86 -4.65
CA ILE A 14 -6.50 -24.80 -5.61
C ILE A 14 -5.56 -25.41 -6.64
N GLU A 15 -6.01 -25.51 -7.87
CA GLU A 15 -5.20 -26.00 -8.99
C GLU A 15 -4.62 -24.78 -9.74
N VAL A 16 -3.30 -24.81 -9.93
CA VAL A 16 -2.55 -23.73 -10.58
C VAL A 16 -2.00 -24.21 -11.90
N ALA A 17 -2.25 -23.48 -12.96
CA ALA A 17 -1.75 -23.74 -14.30
C ALA A 17 -0.25 -23.40 -14.42
N ASP A 18 0.41 -23.88 -15.48
CA ASP A 18 1.83 -23.64 -15.74
C ASP A 18 2.22 -22.13 -15.85
N ASN A 19 1.25 -21.30 -16.19
CA ASN A 19 1.44 -19.84 -16.29
C ASN A 19 1.20 -19.07 -14.97
N GLY A 20 1.06 -19.78 -13.84
CA GLY A 20 0.88 -19.17 -12.53
C GLY A 20 -0.55 -18.68 -12.23
N THR A 21 -1.55 -18.98 -13.09
CA THR A 21 -2.94 -18.61 -12.84
C THR A 21 -3.73 -19.74 -12.16
N ILE A 22 -4.79 -19.40 -11.46
CA ILE A 22 -5.73 -20.36 -10.88
C ILE A 22 -6.51 -21.05 -12.00
N ALA A 23 -6.35 -22.38 -12.12
CA ALA A 23 -7.06 -23.19 -13.08
C ALA A 23 -8.42 -23.66 -12.54
N ALA A 24 -8.49 -24.00 -11.24
CA ALA A 24 -9.71 -24.39 -10.56
C ALA A 24 -9.61 -24.14 -9.04
N ILE A 25 -10.77 -23.90 -8.42
CA ILE A 25 -10.94 -23.89 -6.96
C ILE A 25 -12.12 -24.81 -6.64
N SER A 26 -11.91 -25.75 -5.73
CA SER A 26 -12.93 -26.69 -5.32
C SER A 26 -12.82 -27.06 -3.85
N THR A 27 -13.91 -27.52 -3.24
CA THR A 27 -13.90 -28.09 -1.89
C THR A 27 -13.92 -29.61 -2.00
N VAL A 28 -12.92 -30.27 -1.41
CA VAL A 28 -12.77 -31.71 -1.47
C VAL A 28 -12.43 -32.29 -0.09
N ASP A 29 -13.01 -33.45 0.26
CA ASP A 29 -12.70 -34.13 1.51
C ASP A 29 -11.35 -34.88 1.44
N THR A 30 -11.03 -35.42 0.25
CA THR A 30 -9.79 -36.16 0.01
C THR A 30 -9.04 -35.52 -1.16
N PRO A 31 -7.95 -34.80 -0.89
CA PRO A 31 -7.15 -34.19 -1.96
C PRO A 31 -6.36 -35.24 -2.74
N PRO A 32 -5.95 -34.92 -4.00
CA PRO A 32 -4.97 -35.72 -4.72
C PRO A 32 -3.69 -35.95 -3.90
N ALA A 33 -3.05 -37.12 -4.11
CA ALA A 33 -1.87 -37.50 -3.34
C ALA A 33 -0.68 -36.52 -3.55
N GLU A 34 -0.58 -35.97 -4.74
CA GLU A 34 0.43 -35.00 -5.17
C GLU A 34 0.17 -33.57 -4.69
N ALA A 35 -1.02 -33.25 -4.17
CA ALA A 35 -1.35 -31.92 -3.71
C ALA A 35 -0.51 -31.49 -2.51
N VAL A 36 0.11 -30.31 -2.61
CA VAL A 36 0.85 -29.71 -1.50
C VAL A 36 -0.12 -29.32 -0.39
N ARG A 37 0.03 -29.92 0.78
CA ARG A 37 -0.83 -29.65 1.93
C ARG A 37 -0.38 -28.37 2.63
N LEU A 38 -1.30 -27.44 2.80
CA LEU A 38 -1.10 -26.17 3.48
C LEU A 38 -1.95 -26.14 4.77
N PRO A 39 -1.37 -25.74 5.92
CA PRO A 39 -2.13 -25.64 7.17
C PRO A 39 -3.12 -24.48 7.14
N GLY A 40 -4.28 -24.64 7.77
CA GLY A 40 -5.24 -23.57 7.98
C GLY A 40 -6.24 -23.36 6.83
N ILE A 41 -6.81 -22.16 6.78
CA ILE A 41 -7.86 -21.75 5.85
C ILE A 41 -7.22 -20.89 4.76
N ALA A 42 -7.56 -21.16 3.48
CA ALA A 42 -7.14 -20.34 2.36
C ALA A 42 -7.95 -19.03 2.30
N LEU A 43 -7.25 -17.93 2.14
CA LEU A 43 -7.79 -16.59 1.90
C LEU A 43 -7.13 -16.00 0.64
N PRO A 44 -7.80 -15.06 -0.06
CA PRO A 44 -7.12 -14.23 -1.06
C PRO A 44 -5.88 -13.58 -0.47
N GLY A 45 -4.84 -13.36 -1.26
CA GLY A 45 -3.70 -12.56 -0.84
C GLY A 45 -4.11 -11.14 -0.45
N PHE A 46 -3.50 -10.55 0.56
CA PHE A 46 -3.79 -9.17 0.93
C PHE A 46 -3.11 -8.18 -0.02
N ALA A 47 -3.76 -7.03 -0.22
CA ALA A 47 -3.24 -5.90 -0.97
C ALA A 47 -2.85 -4.78 0.00
N ASN A 48 -1.60 -4.34 -0.03
CA ASN A 48 -1.17 -3.12 0.62
C ASN A 48 -1.34 -1.95 -0.35
N ALA A 49 -2.44 -1.23 -0.26
CA ALA A 49 -2.77 -0.22 -1.26
C ALA A 49 -1.95 1.08 -1.13
N HIS A 50 -1.23 1.28 -0.03
CA HIS A 50 -0.39 2.45 0.20
C HIS A 50 0.80 2.13 1.09
N SER A 51 1.99 2.46 0.64
CA SER A 51 3.27 2.16 1.28
C SER A 51 4.33 3.18 0.91
N HIS A 52 5.18 3.49 1.88
CA HIS A 52 6.47 4.17 1.71
C HIS A 52 7.55 3.28 2.34
N ALA A 53 8.16 2.40 1.58
CA ALA A 53 9.06 1.37 2.10
C ALA A 53 10.15 1.92 3.04
N PHE A 54 10.72 3.09 2.73
CA PHE A 54 11.79 3.64 3.56
C PHE A 54 11.30 4.11 4.95
N HIS A 55 10.02 4.45 5.11
CA HIS A 55 9.49 4.83 6.43
C HIS A 55 9.60 3.72 7.47
N ARG A 56 9.71 2.45 7.03
CA ARG A 56 9.94 1.33 7.95
C ARG A 56 11.14 1.54 8.88
N ALA A 57 12.17 2.25 8.42
CA ALA A 57 13.34 2.57 9.24
C ALA A 57 13.08 3.65 10.30
N LEU A 58 11.87 4.23 10.36
CA LEU A 58 11.42 5.16 11.41
C LEU A 58 10.72 4.45 12.57
N ARG A 59 10.26 3.20 12.38
CA ARG A 59 9.50 2.46 13.39
C ARG A 59 10.25 2.38 14.72
N GLY A 60 9.59 2.81 15.81
CA GLY A 60 10.17 2.83 17.14
C GLY A 60 11.22 3.94 17.39
N ARG A 61 11.34 4.92 16.47
CA ARG A 61 12.35 6.00 16.55
C ARG A 61 11.76 7.40 16.59
N THR A 62 10.45 7.55 16.48
CA THR A 62 9.77 8.85 16.33
C THR A 62 8.91 9.25 17.53
N HIS A 63 8.77 8.39 18.55
CA HIS A 63 7.87 8.60 19.70
C HIS A 63 8.54 9.29 20.92
N GLY A 64 9.80 9.66 20.82
CA GLY A 64 10.52 10.32 21.91
C GLY A 64 10.02 11.76 22.16
N ASN A 65 9.77 12.12 23.42
CA ASN A 65 9.44 13.50 23.86
C ASN A 65 8.11 14.08 23.35
N GLY A 66 7.15 13.24 22.98
CA GLY A 66 5.94 13.68 22.27
C GLY A 66 6.28 14.13 20.86
N GLY A 67 5.29 14.52 20.10
CA GLY A 67 5.54 14.97 18.72
C GLY A 67 4.25 15.33 18.00
N THR A 68 4.44 15.84 16.81
CA THR A 68 3.38 16.13 15.86
C THR A 68 3.78 15.50 14.53
N PHE A 69 2.86 15.44 13.60
CA PHE A 69 3.16 15.12 12.18
C PHE A 69 4.40 15.88 11.67
N TRP A 70 4.62 17.12 12.07
CA TRP A 70 5.73 17.94 11.62
C TRP A 70 7.09 17.50 12.17
N THR A 71 7.16 17.11 13.45
CA THR A 71 8.40 16.59 14.05
C THR A 71 8.75 15.18 13.51
N TRP A 72 7.74 14.36 13.25
CA TRP A 72 7.90 13.08 12.55
C TRP A 72 8.50 13.31 11.15
N ARG A 73 7.98 14.30 10.41
CA ARG A 73 8.45 14.65 9.05
C ARG A 73 9.93 15.07 9.04
N GLU A 74 10.40 15.77 10.05
CA GLU A 74 11.82 16.13 10.16
C GLU A 74 12.71 14.88 10.27
N THR A 75 12.31 13.88 11.06
CA THR A 75 13.02 12.60 11.17
C THR A 75 12.98 11.81 9.86
N MET A 76 11.85 11.83 9.17
CA MET A 76 11.71 11.24 7.84
C MET A 76 12.64 11.91 6.81
N TYR A 77 12.77 13.24 6.85
CA TYR A 77 13.71 13.95 5.98
C TYR A 77 15.16 13.60 6.29
N ALA A 78 15.51 13.44 7.56
CA ALA A 78 16.86 13.01 7.96
C ALA A 78 17.19 11.60 7.43
N LEU A 79 16.21 10.69 7.41
CA LEU A 79 16.35 9.36 6.82
C LEU A 79 16.44 9.44 5.30
N ALA A 80 15.55 10.17 4.65
CA ALA A 80 15.54 10.33 3.19
C ALA A 80 16.86 10.90 2.65
N ALA A 81 17.52 11.79 3.41
CA ALA A 81 18.82 12.36 3.04
C ALA A 81 19.95 11.31 2.95
N ARG A 82 19.80 10.15 3.59
CA ARG A 82 20.83 9.10 3.71
C ARG A 82 20.71 8.00 2.65
N LEU A 83 19.58 7.92 1.98
CA LEU A 83 19.29 6.85 1.03
C LEU A 83 19.90 7.17 -0.35
N ASP A 84 20.43 6.13 -0.96
CA ASP A 84 20.82 6.05 -2.36
C ASP A 84 20.17 4.80 -3.00
N PRO A 85 20.32 4.54 -4.31
CA PRO A 85 19.66 3.40 -4.95
C PRO A 85 20.01 2.05 -4.30
N ASP A 86 21.27 1.84 -3.90
CA ASP A 86 21.71 0.57 -3.33
C ASP A 86 21.12 0.35 -1.93
N SER A 87 21.25 1.34 -1.06
CA SER A 87 20.70 1.28 0.30
C SER A 87 19.17 1.24 0.31
N TYR A 88 18.51 1.88 -0.68
CA TYR A 88 17.06 1.82 -0.83
C TYR A 88 16.60 0.42 -1.28
N TYR A 89 17.30 -0.19 -2.26
CA TYR A 89 17.05 -1.56 -2.67
C TYR A 89 17.16 -2.53 -1.47
N GLU A 90 18.27 -2.43 -0.73
CA GLU A 90 18.53 -3.30 0.40
C GLU A 90 17.49 -3.20 1.50
N LEU A 91 17.05 -1.98 1.83
CA LEU A 91 15.98 -1.74 2.80
C LEU A 91 14.63 -2.24 2.28
N ALA A 92 14.24 -1.82 1.08
CA ALA A 92 12.92 -2.13 0.51
C ALA A 92 12.73 -3.64 0.31
N ARG A 93 13.76 -4.38 -0.10
CA ARG A 93 13.71 -5.83 -0.22
C ARG A 93 13.31 -6.53 1.08
N LEU A 94 13.82 -6.04 2.20
CA LEU A 94 13.50 -6.59 3.51
C LEU A 94 12.13 -6.14 4.02
N VAL A 95 11.71 -4.92 3.69
CA VAL A 95 10.36 -4.42 4.00
C VAL A 95 9.30 -5.19 3.22
N TYR A 96 9.53 -5.44 1.94
CA TYR A 96 8.64 -6.25 1.12
C TYR A 96 8.62 -7.72 1.58
N ALA A 97 9.74 -8.26 2.05
CA ALA A 97 9.75 -9.57 2.70
C ALA A 97 8.90 -9.58 3.99
N GLU A 98 8.96 -8.53 4.82
CA GLU A 98 8.08 -8.37 6.00
C GLU A 98 6.60 -8.34 5.58
N MET A 99 6.27 -7.64 4.49
CA MET A 99 4.90 -7.63 3.94
C MET A 99 4.45 -9.02 3.49
N VAL A 100 5.30 -9.75 2.76
CA VAL A 100 5.01 -11.13 2.34
C VAL A 100 4.77 -12.03 3.56
N LEU A 101 5.63 -11.98 4.56
CA LEU A 101 5.48 -12.73 5.81
C LEU A 101 4.17 -12.39 6.55
N ALA A 102 3.67 -11.16 6.39
CA ALA A 102 2.40 -10.73 6.96
C ALA A 102 1.17 -11.13 6.13
N GLY A 103 1.36 -11.67 4.90
CA GLY A 103 0.28 -12.14 4.02
C GLY A 103 -0.05 -11.21 2.86
N TYR A 104 0.67 -10.10 2.67
CA TYR A 104 0.53 -9.27 1.49
C TYR A 104 1.12 -9.97 0.27
N THR A 105 0.40 -9.96 -0.83
CA THR A 105 0.84 -10.49 -2.13
C THR A 105 1.07 -9.39 -3.16
N SER A 106 0.55 -8.18 -2.88
CA SER A 106 0.79 -7.00 -3.71
C SER A 106 0.92 -5.73 -2.88
N VAL A 107 1.64 -4.74 -3.41
CA VAL A 107 1.87 -3.44 -2.79
C VAL A 107 1.80 -2.32 -3.82
N GLY A 108 1.13 -1.22 -3.45
CA GLY A 108 1.22 0.08 -4.10
C GLY A 108 2.23 0.93 -3.36
N GLU A 109 3.41 1.07 -3.93
CA GLU A 109 4.50 1.85 -3.34
C GLU A 109 4.46 3.29 -3.84
N PHE A 110 4.11 4.20 -2.95
CA PHE A 110 4.00 5.63 -3.24
C PHE A 110 5.39 6.27 -3.22
N HIS A 111 6.04 6.26 -4.37
CA HIS A 111 7.46 6.57 -4.54
C HIS A 111 7.69 8.03 -4.90
N TYR A 112 8.32 8.80 -4.01
CA TYR A 112 8.66 10.21 -4.23
C TYR A 112 10.14 10.58 -3.99
N LEU A 113 11.01 9.62 -3.68
CA LEU A 113 12.45 9.86 -3.49
C LEU A 113 13.18 9.54 -4.80
N HIS A 114 13.31 10.52 -5.69
CA HIS A 114 13.77 10.30 -7.07
C HIS A 114 15.25 10.57 -7.28
N HIS A 115 15.78 11.66 -6.69
CA HIS A 115 17.07 12.24 -7.05
C HIS A 115 18.13 12.08 -5.96
N ALA A 116 19.40 12.28 -6.35
CA ALA A 116 20.52 12.38 -5.44
C ALA A 116 20.40 13.66 -4.56
N PRO A 117 21.22 13.79 -3.51
CA PRO A 117 21.26 15.00 -2.67
C PRO A 117 21.34 16.28 -3.50
N GLY A 118 20.55 17.28 -3.09
CA GLY A 118 20.43 18.54 -3.81
C GLY A 118 19.54 18.50 -5.07
N GLY A 119 18.80 17.40 -5.29
CA GLY A 119 17.89 17.27 -6.43
C GLY A 119 18.59 16.95 -7.76
N THR A 120 19.86 16.52 -7.72
CA THR A 120 20.59 16.16 -8.94
C THR A 120 20.13 14.78 -9.42
N PRO A 121 19.71 14.62 -10.68
CA PRO A 121 19.39 13.32 -11.25
C PRO A 121 20.57 12.34 -11.17
N TYR A 122 20.29 11.06 -10.92
CA TYR A 122 21.27 9.99 -11.11
C TYR A 122 21.59 9.81 -12.60
N ALA A 123 22.64 9.04 -12.92
CA ALA A 123 22.98 8.70 -14.32
C ALA A 123 21.82 7.98 -15.02
N ASP A 124 21.12 7.09 -14.31
CA ASP A 124 19.76 6.63 -14.63
C ASP A 124 18.78 7.46 -13.81
N PRO A 125 17.95 8.34 -14.42
CA PRO A 125 17.00 9.16 -13.69
C PRO A 125 15.97 8.37 -12.86
N ASN A 126 15.78 7.08 -13.19
CA ASN A 126 14.84 6.17 -12.53
C ASN A 126 15.53 5.21 -11.55
N ALA A 127 16.82 5.40 -11.22
CA ALA A 127 17.61 4.48 -10.38
C ALA A 127 16.93 4.14 -9.05
N MET A 128 16.30 5.11 -8.38
CA MET A 128 15.61 4.88 -7.10
C MET A 128 14.35 4.02 -7.28
N GLY A 129 13.55 4.28 -8.31
CA GLY A 129 12.35 3.48 -8.63
C GLY A 129 12.71 2.07 -9.13
N ASN A 130 13.78 1.94 -9.92
CA ASN A 130 14.31 0.65 -10.37
C ASN A 130 14.84 -0.19 -9.20
N ALA A 131 15.42 0.45 -8.17
CA ALA A 131 15.81 -0.20 -6.93
C ALA A 131 14.61 -0.83 -6.21
N LEU A 132 13.49 -0.12 -6.11
CA LEU A 132 12.24 -0.64 -5.54
C LEU A 132 11.66 -1.81 -6.36
N ALA A 133 11.67 -1.67 -7.69
CA ALA A 133 11.20 -2.72 -8.59
C ALA A 133 12.00 -4.02 -8.43
N ALA A 134 13.34 -3.92 -8.40
CA ALA A 134 14.23 -5.05 -8.16
C ALA A 134 14.00 -5.67 -6.77
N ALA A 135 13.84 -4.83 -5.75
CA ALA A 135 13.56 -5.26 -4.38
C ALA A 135 12.25 -6.07 -4.28
N ALA A 136 11.19 -5.64 -4.97
CA ALA A 136 9.91 -6.33 -4.99
C ALA A 136 9.98 -7.69 -5.70
N VAL A 137 10.71 -7.77 -6.81
CA VAL A 137 10.96 -9.02 -7.54
C VAL A 137 11.68 -10.02 -6.66
N ASP A 138 12.73 -9.60 -5.95
CA ASP A 138 13.51 -10.46 -5.06
C ASP A 138 12.74 -10.89 -3.81
N ALA A 139 11.85 -10.05 -3.31
CA ALA A 139 10.94 -10.40 -2.22
C ALA A 139 9.73 -11.22 -2.69
N GLY A 140 9.52 -11.39 -4.00
CA GLY A 140 8.41 -12.17 -4.55
C GLY A 140 7.04 -11.57 -4.31
N ILE A 141 6.93 -10.23 -4.24
CA ILE A 141 5.66 -9.51 -4.10
C ILE A 141 5.33 -8.77 -5.41
N ARG A 142 4.04 -8.63 -5.75
CA ARG A 142 3.64 -7.77 -6.86
C ARG A 142 3.77 -6.30 -6.47
N LEU A 143 4.36 -5.51 -7.34
CA LEU A 143 4.54 -4.07 -7.14
C LEU A 143 3.74 -3.25 -8.14
N THR A 144 3.03 -2.25 -7.64
CA THR A 144 2.66 -1.07 -8.43
C THR A 144 3.51 0.09 -7.94
N LEU A 145 4.49 0.49 -8.74
CA LEU A 145 5.29 1.67 -8.45
C LEU A 145 4.47 2.91 -8.81
N LEU A 146 3.95 3.60 -7.80
CA LEU A 146 3.18 4.84 -7.94
C LEU A 146 4.18 5.99 -7.98
N ASP A 147 4.67 6.30 -9.18
CA ASP A 147 5.66 7.36 -9.36
C ASP A 147 5.02 8.73 -9.13
N THR A 148 5.57 9.46 -8.18
CA THR A 148 4.90 10.61 -7.58
C THR A 148 5.40 11.92 -8.15
N CYS A 149 4.50 12.71 -8.72
CA CYS A 149 4.75 14.11 -9.03
C CYS A 149 4.81 14.92 -7.72
N TYR A 150 5.93 15.64 -7.52
CA TYR A 150 6.20 16.49 -6.34
C TYR A 150 6.95 17.73 -6.79
N LEU A 151 6.31 18.90 -6.79
CA LEU A 151 6.88 20.13 -7.43
C LEU A 151 7.06 21.30 -6.47
N THR A 152 6.37 21.31 -5.32
CA THR A 152 6.42 22.42 -4.35
C THR A 152 6.56 21.90 -2.91
N GLY A 153 7.21 22.66 -2.05
CA GLY A 153 7.43 22.31 -0.64
C GLY A 153 6.16 22.43 0.22
N SER A 154 5.26 23.30 -0.19
CA SER A 154 3.89 23.50 0.31
C SER A 154 3.16 24.37 -0.72
N ILE A 155 1.87 24.68 -0.48
CA ILE A 155 1.10 25.56 -1.40
C ILE A 155 1.83 26.90 -1.56
N GLY A 156 2.30 27.17 -2.78
CA GLY A 156 2.98 28.40 -3.14
C GLY A 156 4.41 28.58 -2.61
N THR A 157 5.06 27.50 -2.15
CA THR A 157 6.46 27.54 -1.69
C THR A 157 7.36 26.62 -2.50
N GLU A 158 8.61 27.01 -2.71
CA GLU A 158 9.60 26.21 -3.41
C GLU A 158 10.07 25.01 -2.59
N LEU A 159 10.66 24.02 -3.27
CA LEU A 159 11.33 22.87 -2.62
C LEU A 159 12.61 23.34 -1.93
N VAL A 160 12.79 22.95 -0.66
CA VAL A 160 13.97 23.30 0.10
C VAL A 160 14.64 22.06 0.74
N GLY A 161 15.96 22.10 0.87
CA GLY A 161 16.71 21.03 1.52
C GLY A 161 16.47 19.65 0.89
N VAL A 162 16.11 18.68 1.69
CA VAL A 162 15.89 17.30 1.23
C VAL A 162 14.72 17.16 0.24
N GLN A 163 13.74 18.08 0.30
CA GLN A 163 12.61 18.07 -0.63
C GLN A 163 13.04 18.19 -2.11
N GLN A 164 14.19 18.80 -2.38
CA GLN A 164 14.75 18.88 -3.73
C GLN A 164 14.98 17.49 -4.35
N ARG A 165 15.17 16.44 -3.52
CA ARG A 165 15.30 15.08 -3.99
C ARG A 165 13.98 14.46 -4.50
N PHE A 166 12.85 15.09 -4.20
CA PHE A 166 11.52 14.58 -4.50
C PHE A 166 10.98 15.12 -5.84
N GLY A 167 11.48 16.25 -6.31
CA GLY A 167 10.90 17.00 -7.41
C GLY A 167 11.75 17.02 -8.68
N ASP A 168 11.07 16.90 -9.81
CA ASP A 168 11.66 16.92 -11.14
C ASP A 168 11.81 18.35 -11.73
N GLY A 169 11.38 19.38 -10.98
CA GLY A 169 11.41 20.77 -11.42
C GLY A 169 10.13 21.19 -12.16
N SER A 170 9.59 20.37 -13.04
CA SER A 170 8.33 20.60 -13.74
C SER A 170 7.54 19.31 -13.94
N VAL A 171 6.24 19.41 -14.23
CA VAL A 171 5.41 18.24 -14.56
C VAL A 171 5.83 17.59 -15.89
N ASP A 172 6.37 18.37 -16.83
CA ASP A 172 6.91 17.85 -18.10
C ASP A 172 8.19 17.04 -17.87
N ASP A 173 9.07 17.47 -16.95
CA ASP A 173 10.25 16.71 -16.58
C ASP A 173 9.87 15.43 -15.81
N TRP A 174 8.88 15.50 -14.91
CA TRP A 174 8.29 14.33 -14.29
C TRP A 174 7.77 13.33 -15.35
N ARG A 175 6.96 13.81 -16.31
CA ARG A 175 6.42 12.98 -17.39
C ARG A 175 7.53 12.32 -18.19
N LYS A 176 8.55 13.08 -18.58
CA LYS A 176 9.71 12.59 -19.32
C LYS A 176 10.47 11.50 -18.57
N ARG A 177 10.66 11.67 -17.24
CA ARG A 177 11.33 10.68 -16.40
C ARG A 177 10.48 9.42 -16.27
N VAL A 178 9.21 9.55 -15.95
CA VAL A 178 8.31 8.42 -15.75
C VAL A 178 8.07 7.60 -17.04
N ASP A 179 8.05 8.25 -18.19
CA ASP A 179 7.97 7.59 -19.50
C ASP A 179 9.24 6.78 -19.84
N GLY A 180 10.34 7.01 -19.14
CA GLY A 180 11.59 6.27 -19.27
C GLY A 180 11.65 4.95 -18.51
N PHE A 181 10.64 4.61 -17.68
CA PHE A 181 10.60 3.32 -17.02
C PHE A 181 10.35 2.17 -18.00
N ALA A 182 11.12 1.09 -17.83
CA ALA A 182 10.93 -0.15 -18.56
C ALA A 182 11.19 -1.34 -17.59
N PHE A 183 10.13 -1.99 -17.14
CA PHE A 183 10.24 -3.15 -16.26
C PHE A 183 10.16 -4.44 -17.09
N ASP A 184 11.14 -5.32 -16.91
CA ASP A 184 11.15 -6.68 -17.51
C ASP A 184 10.68 -7.72 -16.46
N ALA A 185 9.59 -7.40 -15.75
CA ALA A 185 9.01 -8.29 -14.75
C ALA A 185 7.49 -8.19 -14.77
N PRO A 186 6.75 -9.29 -15.01
CA PRO A 186 5.28 -9.28 -15.09
C PRO A 186 4.62 -8.96 -13.73
N THR A 187 5.36 -9.04 -12.64
CA THR A 187 4.92 -8.71 -11.29
C THR A 187 5.13 -7.24 -10.93
N VAL A 188 5.67 -6.43 -11.84
CA VAL A 188 5.88 -4.99 -11.63
C VAL A 188 5.10 -4.19 -12.66
N ARG A 189 4.40 -3.17 -12.22
CA ARG A 189 3.71 -2.19 -13.08
C ARG A 189 3.89 -0.77 -12.57
N LEU A 190 3.61 0.17 -13.44
CA LEU A 190 3.72 1.59 -13.16
C LEU A 190 2.33 2.17 -12.92
N GLY A 191 2.23 3.05 -11.93
CA GLY A 191 1.12 3.96 -11.69
C GLY A 191 1.65 5.38 -11.52
N ALA A 192 0.77 6.32 -11.32
CA ALA A 192 1.11 7.70 -11.02
C ALA A 192 0.59 8.11 -9.64
N ALA A 193 1.24 9.11 -9.04
CA ALA A 193 0.67 9.77 -7.89
C ALA A 193 0.84 11.29 -7.98
N ILE A 194 -0.22 11.99 -7.58
CA ILE A 194 -0.18 13.40 -7.18
C ILE A 194 0.16 13.37 -5.69
N HIS A 195 1.36 13.83 -5.30
CA HIS A 195 1.72 13.73 -3.87
C HIS A 195 0.58 14.25 -2.97
N SER A 196 0.11 15.45 -3.23
CA SER A 196 -1.04 16.11 -2.60
C SER A 196 -1.23 17.48 -3.25
N VAL A 197 -2.32 18.17 -2.96
CA VAL A 197 -2.51 19.57 -3.38
C VAL A 197 -1.52 20.53 -2.71
N ARG A 198 -0.81 20.08 -1.68
CA ARG A 198 0.31 20.84 -1.06
C ARG A 198 1.55 20.86 -1.94
N ALA A 199 1.81 19.79 -2.66
CA ALA A 199 3.07 19.55 -3.34
C ALA A 199 2.97 19.52 -4.87
N VAL A 200 1.77 19.55 -5.42
CA VAL A 200 1.52 19.62 -6.86
C VAL A 200 0.66 20.86 -7.16
N PRO A 201 1.18 21.85 -7.91
CA PRO A 201 0.42 23.01 -8.33
C PRO A 201 -0.81 22.62 -9.17
N VAL A 202 -1.86 23.43 -9.10
CA VAL A 202 -3.16 23.14 -9.72
C VAL A 202 -3.04 22.89 -11.24
N ASP A 203 -2.20 23.66 -11.92
CA ASP A 203 -1.94 23.55 -13.36
C ASP A 203 -1.21 22.24 -13.76
N ALA A 204 -0.56 21.58 -12.81
CA ALA A 204 0.11 20.29 -13.02
C ALA A 204 -0.81 19.07 -12.73
N ILE A 205 -1.81 19.22 -11.87
CA ILE A 205 -2.70 18.11 -11.46
C ILE A 205 -3.32 17.41 -12.68
N GLY A 206 -3.90 18.18 -13.60
CA GLY A 206 -4.56 17.65 -14.81
C GLY A 206 -3.61 16.90 -15.73
N MET A 207 -2.34 17.27 -15.77
CA MET A 207 -1.34 16.58 -16.61
C MET A 207 -0.96 15.23 -16.04
N VAL A 208 -0.83 15.10 -14.71
CA VAL A 208 -0.60 13.81 -14.05
C VAL A 208 -1.80 12.91 -14.21
N ALA A 209 -3.02 13.43 -14.01
CA ALA A 209 -4.25 12.69 -14.21
C ALA A 209 -4.41 12.20 -15.65
N ALA A 210 -4.13 13.06 -16.64
CA ALA A 210 -4.18 12.68 -18.05
C ALA A 210 -3.16 11.57 -18.38
N TRP A 211 -1.93 11.66 -17.85
CA TRP A 211 -0.91 10.61 -18.04
C TRP A 211 -1.39 9.25 -17.54
N ALA A 212 -1.99 9.20 -16.35
CA ALA A 212 -2.54 7.98 -15.77
C ALA A 212 -3.74 7.46 -16.59
N GLY A 213 -4.65 8.35 -17.01
CA GLY A 213 -5.83 8.01 -17.81
C GLY A 213 -5.48 7.45 -19.18
N GLU A 214 -4.51 8.04 -19.90
CA GLU A 214 -4.00 7.56 -21.18
C GLU A 214 -3.50 6.10 -21.13
N ARG A 215 -3.04 5.66 -19.96
CA ARG A 215 -2.45 4.33 -19.72
C ARG A 215 -3.36 3.38 -18.95
N SER A 216 -4.55 3.82 -18.57
CA SER A 216 -5.43 3.11 -17.63
C SER A 216 -4.67 2.70 -16.35
N ALA A 217 -3.72 3.51 -15.93
CA ALA A 217 -2.88 3.28 -14.76
C ALA A 217 -3.57 3.78 -13.49
N PRO A 218 -3.28 3.20 -12.31
CA PRO A 218 -3.72 3.76 -11.03
C PRO A 218 -3.18 5.17 -10.83
N LEU A 219 -4.02 6.03 -10.25
CA LEU A 219 -3.67 7.38 -9.83
C LEU A 219 -3.94 7.51 -8.33
N HIS A 220 -2.92 7.78 -7.54
CA HIS A 220 -3.06 7.97 -6.11
C HIS A 220 -2.82 9.43 -5.71
N ALA A 221 -3.42 9.87 -4.61
CA ALA A 221 -3.14 11.18 -4.01
C ALA A 221 -3.36 11.13 -2.49
N HIS A 222 -2.44 11.66 -1.68
CA HIS A 222 -2.76 12.00 -0.30
C HIS A 222 -3.82 13.09 -0.31
N LEU A 223 -4.90 12.88 0.42
CA LEU A 223 -6.08 13.74 0.38
C LEU A 223 -6.59 14.06 1.78
N SER A 224 -6.57 15.34 2.14
CA SER A 224 -7.18 15.83 3.38
C SER A 224 -6.72 15.06 4.63
N GLU A 225 -5.44 14.67 4.67
CA GLU A 225 -4.81 13.95 5.77
C GLU A 225 -4.78 14.81 7.04
N GLN A 226 -4.42 16.08 6.90
CA GLN A 226 -4.28 17.03 7.99
C GLN A 226 -5.21 18.24 7.82
N PRO A 227 -5.85 18.75 8.89
CA PRO A 227 -6.66 19.98 8.81
C PRO A 227 -5.91 21.17 8.23
N ALA A 228 -4.59 21.24 8.43
CA ALA A 228 -3.74 22.29 7.88
C ALA A 228 -3.71 22.30 6.36
N GLU A 229 -3.80 21.14 5.71
CA GLU A 229 -3.89 21.03 4.24
C GLU A 229 -5.18 21.67 3.75
N ASN A 230 -6.33 21.27 4.34
CA ASN A 230 -7.63 21.82 3.96
C ASN A 230 -7.70 23.34 4.16
N ASN A 231 -7.19 23.82 5.30
CA ASN A 231 -7.16 25.26 5.61
C ASN A 231 -6.30 26.04 4.60
N ALA A 232 -5.13 25.55 4.25
CA ALA A 232 -4.23 26.18 3.29
C ALA A 232 -4.83 26.17 1.87
N CYS A 233 -5.46 25.06 1.47
CA CYS A 233 -6.15 24.91 0.20
C CYS A 233 -7.33 25.89 0.10
N GLN A 234 -8.18 25.94 1.13
CA GLN A 234 -9.31 26.87 1.20
C GLN A 234 -8.84 28.33 1.17
N ALA A 235 -7.80 28.66 1.92
CA ALA A 235 -7.28 30.04 1.95
C ALA A 235 -6.70 30.47 0.60
N ARG A 236 -6.08 29.56 -0.15
CA ARG A 236 -5.39 29.88 -1.43
C ARG A 236 -6.33 29.85 -2.63
N TYR A 237 -7.23 28.86 -2.67
CA TYR A 237 -8.04 28.53 -3.85
C TYR A 237 -9.55 28.69 -3.65
N GLY A 238 -10.03 28.83 -2.40
CA GLY A 238 -11.46 28.83 -2.08
C GLY A 238 -12.12 27.48 -2.36
N ARG A 239 -11.38 26.41 -2.26
CA ARG A 239 -11.77 25.03 -2.59
C ARG A 239 -11.24 24.06 -1.54
N THR A 240 -11.92 22.91 -1.42
CA THR A 240 -11.34 21.76 -0.72
C THR A 240 -10.28 21.06 -1.60
N PRO A 241 -9.39 20.24 -1.03
CA PRO A 241 -8.49 19.39 -1.81
C PRO A 241 -9.23 18.50 -2.82
N THR A 242 -10.35 17.92 -2.45
CA THR A 242 -11.18 17.07 -3.32
C THR A 242 -11.77 17.85 -4.49
N GLU A 243 -12.29 19.06 -4.24
CA GLU A 243 -12.79 19.94 -5.30
C GLU A 243 -11.68 20.30 -6.30
N LEU A 244 -10.45 20.55 -5.82
CA LEU A 244 -9.34 20.83 -6.74
C LEU A 244 -9.00 19.62 -7.60
N LEU A 245 -8.96 18.42 -7.04
CA LEU A 245 -8.74 17.19 -7.82
C LEU A 245 -9.83 17.00 -8.85
N HIS A 246 -11.11 17.22 -8.47
CA HIS A 246 -12.26 17.14 -9.35
C HIS A 246 -12.19 18.13 -10.50
N GLU A 247 -11.99 19.43 -10.22
CA GLU A 247 -11.94 20.51 -11.23
C GLU A 247 -10.81 20.30 -12.24
N ASN A 248 -9.77 19.53 -11.87
CA ASN A 248 -8.62 19.19 -12.75
C ASN A 248 -8.69 17.77 -13.34
N GLY A 249 -9.85 17.10 -13.26
CA GLY A 249 -10.07 15.80 -13.90
C GLY A 249 -9.31 14.62 -13.27
N ALA A 250 -8.90 14.75 -12.00
CA ALA A 250 -8.13 13.72 -11.30
C ALA A 250 -9.01 12.71 -10.55
N LEU A 251 -10.34 12.86 -10.52
CA LEU A 251 -11.25 11.88 -9.94
C LEU A 251 -11.74 10.88 -10.98
N GLY A 252 -11.78 9.60 -10.62
CA GLY A 252 -12.26 8.53 -11.49
C GLY A 252 -12.08 7.15 -10.84
N PRO A 253 -12.54 6.07 -11.52
CA PRO A 253 -12.52 4.71 -10.95
C PRO A 253 -11.10 4.16 -10.70
N ASN A 254 -10.07 4.73 -11.36
CA ASN A 254 -8.67 4.38 -11.12
C ASN A 254 -7.99 5.29 -10.09
N THR A 255 -8.74 6.21 -9.49
CA THR A 255 -8.20 7.16 -8.51
C THR A 255 -8.39 6.65 -7.09
N THR A 256 -7.31 6.65 -6.33
CA THR A 256 -7.29 6.32 -4.91
C THR A 256 -6.93 7.56 -4.08
N ALA A 257 -7.89 8.00 -3.26
CA ALA A 257 -7.72 9.02 -2.24
C ALA A 257 -7.11 8.39 -0.99
N VAL A 258 -5.85 8.73 -0.65
CA VAL A 258 -5.17 8.17 0.51
C VAL A 258 -5.53 9.00 1.74
N HIS A 259 -5.79 8.32 2.86
CA HIS A 259 -6.30 8.81 4.14
C HIS A 259 -7.75 9.28 4.06
N ALA A 260 -8.04 10.34 3.29
CA ALA A 260 -9.39 10.90 3.17
C ALA A 260 -10.03 11.20 4.56
N THR A 261 -9.22 11.72 5.50
CA THR A 261 -9.55 11.83 6.92
C THR A 261 -10.50 13.00 7.20
N HIS A 262 -10.18 14.18 6.67
CA HIS A 262 -10.90 15.43 6.99
C HIS A 262 -11.75 15.93 5.83
N LEU A 263 -12.73 15.11 5.42
CA LEU A 263 -13.62 15.40 4.30
C LEU A 263 -14.90 16.12 4.72
N THR A 264 -15.40 16.95 3.83
CA THR A 264 -16.78 17.47 3.91
C THR A 264 -17.76 16.45 3.31
N SER A 265 -19.07 16.63 3.55
CA SER A 265 -20.09 15.80 2.89
C SER A 265 -20.09 15.98 1.37
N GLY A 266 -19.70 17.16 0.87
CA GLY A 266 -19.52 17.42 -0.55
C GLY A 266 -18.38 16.62 -1.15
N ASP A 267 -17.24 16.53 -0.45
CA ASP A 267 -16.06 15.74 -0.85
C ASP A 267 -16.42 14.25 -0.94
N ILE A 268 -17.14 13.73 0.06
CA ILE A 268 -17.60 12.33 0.08
C ILE A 268 -18.51 12.04 -1.13
N SER A 269 -19.43 12.94 -1.42
CA SER A 269 -20.34 12.81 -2.57
C SER A 269 -19.60 12.81 -3.90
N LEU A 270 -18.60 13.69 -4.08
CA LEU A 270 -17.75 13.72 -5.28
C LEU A 270 -16.96 12.42 -5.45
N LEU A 271 -16.31 11.93 -4.40
CA LEU A 271 -15.55 10.68 -4.46
C LEU A 271 -16.44 9.49 -4.85
N GLY A 272 -17.67 9.44 -4.31
CA GLY A 272 -18.66 8.40 -4.65
C GLY A 272 -19.17 8.52 -6.09
N GLU A 273 -19.52 9.73 -6.54
CA GLU A 273 -20.02 9.99 -7.91
C GLU A 273 -19.01 9.54 -8.97
N PHE A 274 -17.71 9.75 -8.72
CA PHE A 274 -16.64 9.37 -9.63
C PHE A 274 -16.12 7.94 -9.43
N GLY A 275 -16.70 7.16 -8.49
CA GLY A 275 -16.35 5.77 -8.24
C GLY A 275 -14.90 5.58 -7.76
N CYS A 276 -14.39 6.58 -7.03
CA CYS A 276 -13.03 6.54 -6.49
C CYS A 276 -12.87 5.43 -5.43
N THR A 277 -11.62 5.14 -5.09
CA THR A 277 -11.26 4.34 -3.92
C THR A 277 -10.73 5.26 -2.81
N ALA A 278 -11.03 4.99 -1.56
CA ALA A 278 -10.38 5.59 -0.40
C ALA A 278 -9.47 4.55 0.27
N CYS A 279 -8.18 4.84 0.35
CA CYS A 279 -7.22 4.00 1.05
C CYS A 279 -7.02 4.51 2.47
N ILE A 280 -7.58 3.80 3.45
CA ILE A 280 -7.45 4.12 4.86
C ILE A 280 -6.21 3.42 5.41
N CYS A 281 -5.45 4.10 6.26
CA CYS A 281 -4.21 3.60 6.87
C CYS A 281 -4.32 3.66 8.41
N PRO A 282 -5.19 2.85 9.03
CA PRO A 282 -5.61 3.02 10.42
C PRO A 282 -4.47 3.05 11.44
N THR A 283 -3.43 2.24 11.25
CA THR A 283 -2.29 2.23 12.20
C THR A 283 -1.44 3.48 12.06
N THR A 284 -1.26 4.02 10.85
CA THR A 284 -0.57 5.30 10.62
C THR A 284 -1.37 6.48 11.17
N GLU A 285 -2.66 6.54 10.84
CA GLU A 285 -3.57 7.61 11.27
C GLU A 285 -3.66 7.67 12.80
N ALA A 286 -3.61 6.51 13.47
CA ALA A 286 -3.51 6.43 14.92
C ALA A 286 -2.15 6.89 15.46
N ASP A 287 -1.05 6.47 14.82
CA ASP A 287 0.33 6.76 15.25
C ASP A 287 0.70 8.24 15.07
N LEU A 288 0.23 8.87 13.99
CA LEU A 288 0.45 10.29 13.68
C LEU A 288 -0.62 11.22 14.27
N ALA A 289 -1.66 10.65 14.90
CA ALA A 289 -2.80 11.38 15.45
C ALA A 289 -3.56 12.21 14.40
N ASP A 290 -3.71 11.67 13.18
CA ASP A 290 -4.40 12.33 12.07
C ASP A 290 -5.91 12.42 12.31
N GLY A 291 -6.46 11.48 13.07
CA GLY A 291 -7.88 11.38 13.37
C GLY A 291 -8.52 10.12 12.81
N ILE A 292 -9.84 10.05 12.88
CA ILE A 292 -10.62 8.93 12.34
C ILE A 292 -11.44 9.45 11.17
N GLY A 293 -11.12 9.01 9.96
CA GLY A 293 -11.82 9.38 8.73
C GLY A 293 -13.25 8.82 8.65
N PRO A 294 -14.09 9.36 7.74
CA PRO A 294 -15.51 8.98 7.59
C PRO A 294 -15.67 7.72 6.72
N ALA A 295 -15.01 6.62 7.09
CA ALA A 295 -14.91 5.43 6.22
C ALA A 295 -16.28 4.81 5.91
N ARG A 296 -17.22 4.78 6.87
CA ARG A 296 -18.56 4.24 6.63
C ARG A 296 -19.36 5.14 5.69
N GLU A 297 -19.29 6.46 5.87
CA GLU A 297 -19.95 7.43 5.01
C GLU A 297 -19.41 7.38 3.58
N LEU A 298 -18.11 7.19 3.42
CA LEU A 298 -17.49 6.96 2.11
C LEU A 298 -18.05 5.71 1.43
N ALA A 299 -18.09 4.58 2.15
CA ALA A 299 -18.66 3.34 1.60
C ALA A 299 -20.14 3.45 1.28
N ASP A 300 -20.93 4.14 2.13
CA ASP A 300 -22.36 4.40 1.90
C ASP A 300 -22.60 5.31 0.69
N ALA A 301 -21.65 6.18 0.35
CA ALA A 301 -21.66 7.00 -0.87
C ALA A 301 -21.19 6.26 -2.13
N GLY A 302 -20.79 4.99 -2.03
CA GLY A 302 -20.32 4.17 -3.16
C GLY A 302 -18.82 4.26 -3.43
N VAL A 303 -18.04 4.86 -2.53
CA VAL A 303 -16.58 4.85 -2.60
C VAL A 303 -16.07 3.45 -2.23
N ASN A 304 -15.17 2.89 -3.04
CA ASN A 304 -14.50 1.65 -2.68
C ASN A 304 -13.52 1.89 -1.53
N LEU A 305 -13.34 0.90 -0.66
CA LEU A 305 -12.36 0.99 0.42
C LEU A 305 -11.16 0.09 0.13
N ALA A 306 -9.98 0.58 0.47
CA ALA A 306 -8.72 -0.16 0.48
C ALA A 306 -7.97 0.13 1.79
N LEU A 307 -7.00 -0.72 2.13
CA LEU A 307 -6.15 -0.55 3.32
C LEU A 307 -4.69 -0.41 2.91
N GLY A 308 -3.96 0.42 3.65
CA GLY A 308 -2.52 0.62 3.49
C GLY A 308 -1.79 0.56 4.83
N SER A 309 -0.51 0.20 4.81
CA SER A 309 0.36 0.25 6.00
C SER A 309 1.20 1.52 6.09
N ASP A 310 1.18 2.32 5.04
CA ASP A 310 1.74 3.67 4.87
C ASP A 310 3.14 3.84 5.48
N GLN A 311 3.26 4.45 6.68
CA GLN A 311 4.56 4.65 7.35
C GLN A 311 5.13 3.40 8.03
N HIS A 312 4.40 2.28 7.99
CA HIS A 312 4.80 1.01 8.61
C HIS A 312 5.03 1.07 10.13
N ALA A 313 4.20 1.83 10.85
CA ALA A 313 4.12 1.70 12.30
C ALA A 313 3.94 0.23 12.69
N VAL A 314 3.11 -0.47 11.91
CA VAL A 314 2.95 -1.93 11.88
C VAL A 314 2.81 -2.39 10.42
N ILE A 315 3.19 -3.64 10.12
CA ILE A 315 2.85 -4.33 8.88
C ILE A 315 2.01 -5.56 9.26
N ASP A 316 0.68 -5.37 9.34
CA ASP A 316 -0.27 -6.42 9.72
C ASP A 316 -1.65 -6.11 9.10
N PRO A 317 -2.05 -6.79 8.02
CA PRO A 317 -3.33 -6.53 7.33
C PRO A 317 -4.56 -6.80 8.19
N PHE A 318 -4.46 -7.71 9.17
CA PHE A 318 -5.54 -7.98 10.12
C PHE A 318 -5.71 -6.82 11.11
N LEU A 319 -4.60 -6.18 11.51
CA LEU A 319 -4.64 -5.03 12.39
C LEU A 319 -5.18 -3.81 11.66
N GLU A 320 -4.81 -3.59 10.40
CA GLU A 320 -5.39 -2.53 9.57
C GLU A 320 -6.90 -2.73 9.41
N ALA A 321 -7.36 -3.93 9.06
CA ALA A 321 -8.78 -4.24 8.93
C ALA A 321 -9.55 -4.02 10.25
N ARG A 322 -8.98 -4.46 11.39
CA ARG A 322 -9.56 -4.18 12.70
C ARG A 322 -9.52 -2.70 13.05
N GLY A 323 -8.46 -2.01 12.68
CA GLY A 323 -8.30 -0.57 12.89
C GLY A 323 -9.43 0.22 12.24
N LEU A 324 -9.78 -0.13 10.99
CA LEU A 324 -10.90 0.47 10.27
C LEU A 324 -12.22 0.34 11.05
N GLU A 325 -12.61 -0.87 11.47
CA GLU A 325 -13.85 -1.11 12.22
C GLU A 325 -13.78 -0.50 13.63
N HIS A 326 -12.61 -0.57 14.31
CA HIS A 326 -12.46 0.01 15.66
C HIS A 326 -12.51 1.53 15.63
N GLY A 327 -11.93 2.16 14.62
CA GLY A 327 -12.04 3.60 14.42
C GLY A 327 -13.50 4.04 14.31
N GLU A 328 -14.27 3.36 13.47
CA GLU A 328 -15.70 3.61 13.31
C GLU A 328 -16.50 3.40 14.62
N ARG A 329 -16.19 2.33 15.36
CA ARG A 329 -16.83 2.10 16.68
C ARG A 329 -16.55 3.21 17.66
N LEU A 330 -15.30 3.67 17.74
CA LEU A 330 -14.91 4.74 18.66
C LEU A 330 -15.52 6.07 18.27
N ARG A 331 -15.58 6.38 16.96
CA ARG A 331 -16.14 7.61 16.44
C ARG A 331 -17.66 7.68 16.62
N THR A 332 -18.37 6.57 16.42
CA THR A 332 -19.84 6.55 16.37
C THR A 332 -20.51 6.00 17.62
N GLY A 333 -19.79 5.27 18.48
CA GLY A 333 -20.37 4.53 19.60
C GLY A 333 -21.20 3.30 19.17
N GLN A 334 -21.09 2.86 17.91
CA GLN A 334 -21.85 1.74 17.36
C GLN A 334 -20.91 0.61 16.96
N ARG A 335 -21.36 -0.66 17.11
CA ARG A 335 -20.64 -1.85 16.68
C ARG A 335 -21.14 -2.35 15.32
N GLY A 336 -20.26 -3.09 14.59
CA GLY A 336 -20.61 -3.72 13.33
C GLY A 336 -20.87 -2.71 12.22
N ARG A 337 -20.07 -1.66 12.19
CA ARG A 337 -20.12 -0.68 11.09
C ARG A 337 -19.65 -1.31 9.80
N PHE A 338 -18.67 -2.21 9.89
CA PHE A 338 -18.23 -3.07 8.81
C PHE A 338 -18.36 -4.54 9.20
N SER A 339 -18.91 -5.35 8.31
CA SER A 339 -18.93 -6.80 8.43
C SER A 339 -17.51 -7.37 8.18
N PRO A 340 -17.21 -8.59 8.66
CA PRO A 340 -15.95 -9.26 8.36
C PRO A 340 -15.66 -9.39 6.86
N LEU A 341 -16.69 -9.58 6.05
CA LEU A 341 -16.56 -9.66 4.59
C LEU A 341 -16.17 -8.31 3.98
N GLU A 342 -16.79 -7.20 4.39
CA GLU A 342 -16.40 -5.86 3.93
C GLU A 342 -14.97 -5.53 4.33
N LEU A 343 -14.53 -5.92 5.53
CA LEU A 343 -13.14 -5.75 5.97
C LEU A 343 -12.17 -6.60 5.14
N LEU A 344 -12.53 -7.83 4.80
CA LEU A 344 -11.71 -8.69 3.93
C LEU A 344 -11.63 -8.09 2.50
N VAL A 345 -12.75 -7.59 1.97
CA VAL A 345 -12.78 -6.91 0.66
C VAL A 345 -11.86 -5.69 0.65
N ALA A 346 -11.90 -4.85 1.70
CA ALA A 346 -10.99 -3.71 1.81
C ALA A 346 -9.51 -4.13 1.92
N ALA A 347 -9.22 -5.21 2.65
CA ALA A 347 -7.86 -5.74 2.81
C ALA A 347 -7.33 -6.44 1.54
N THR A 348 -8.19 -6.78 0.58
CA THR A 348 -7.85 -7.45 -0.69
C THR A 348 -8.17 -6.58 -1.91
N ALA A 349 -8.18 -5.26 -1.74
CA ALA A 349 -8.54 -4.28 -2.77
C ALA A 349 -7.43 -4.10 -3.82
N HIS A 350 -6.99 -5.19 -4.46
CA HIS A 350 -5.97 -5.17 -5.52
C HIS A 350 -6.30 -4.23 -6.70
N PRO A 351 -7.59 -4.02 -7.09
CA PRO A 351 -7.92 -3.07 -8.15
C PRO A 351 -7.49 -1.62 -7.83
N ALA A 352 -7.43 -1.22 -6.55
CA ALA A 352 -6.95 0.09 -6.16
C ALA A 352 -5.52 0.39 -6.63
N ILE A 353 -4.71 -0.66 -6.79
CA ILE A 353 -3.33 -0.60 -7.29
C ILE A 353 -3.17 -1.27 -8.67
N GLY A 354 -4.27 -1.39 -9.40
CA GLY A 354 -4.30 -1.83 -10.80
C GLY A 354 -4.12 -3.33 -11.04
N TRP A 355 -4.12 -4.19 -10.00
CA TRP A 355 -4.11 -5.64 -10.16
C TRP A 355 -5.54 -6.17 -10.20
N PRO A 356 -5.81 -7.27 -10.94
CA PRO A 356 -7.14 -7.88 -10.92
C PRO A 356 -7.48 -8.39 -9.51
N MET A 357 -8.77 -8.54 -9.23
CA MET A 357 -9.21 -9.22 -8.02
C MET A 357 -8.65 -10.65 -8.04
N LEU A 358 -8.01 -11.04 -6.95
CA LEU A 358 -7.32 -12.31 -6.83
C LEU A 358 -8.24 -13.33 -6.14
N PHE A 359 -7.97 -14.63 -6.35
CA PHE A 359 -8.72 -15.76 -5.83
C PHE A 359 -9.98 -16.13 -6.64
N ASP A 360 -9.84 -16.06 -7.97
CA ASP A 360 -10.84 -16.56 -8.91
C ASP A 360 -10.15 -17.30 -10.06
N VAL A 361 -10.88 -18.16 -10.75
CA VAL A 361 -10.37 -18.91 -11.92
C VAL A 361 -9.91 -17.93 -12.99
N GLY A 362 -8.70 -18.15 -13.50
CA GLY A 362 -8.04 -17.29 -14.49
C GLY A 362 -7.22 -16.14 -13.89
N ALA A 363 -7.41 -15.79 -12.60
CA ALA A 363 -6.58 -14.80 -11.91
C ALA A 363 -5.19 -15.37 -11.55
N PRO A 364 -4.18 -14.53 -11.30
CA PRO A 364 -2.94 -14.99 -10.70
C PRO A 364 -3.18 -15.76 -9.40
N ALA A 365 -2.44 -16.84 -9.18
CA ALA A 365 -2.57 -17.64 -7.99
C ALA A 365 -1.81 -16.98 -6.81
N ASP A 366 -2.40 -15.91 -6.29
CA ASP A 366 -1.92 -15.15 -5.16
C ASP A 366 -2.87 -15.35 -3.98
N PHE A 367 -2.43 -16.09 -2.97
CA PHE A 367 -3.24 -16.41 -1.80
C PHE A 367 -2.39 -16.72 -0.59
N LEU A 368 -3.03 -16.75 0.56
CA LEU A 368 -2.39 -17.16 1.81
C LEU A 368 -3.21 -18.22 2.54
N THR A 369 -2.59 -18.87 3.51
CA THR A 369 -3.32 -19.68 4.50
C THR A 369 -3.10 -19.15 5.91
N VAL A 370 -4.18 -19.17 6.70
CA VAL A 370 -4.20 -18.69 8.08
C VAL A 370 -4.47 -19.87 9.02
N ARG A 371 -3.62 -20.04 10.02
CA ARG A 371 -3.77 -21.08 11.05
C ARG A 371 -4.99 -20.81 11.92
N THR A 372 -5.73 -21.88 12.23
CA THR A 372 -6.93 -21.81 13.08
C THR A 372 -6.75 -22.52 14.41
N ASP A 373 -5.54 -23.03 14.67
CA ASP A 373 -5.15 -23.82 15.84
C ASP A 373 -4.21 -23.07 16.80
N THR A 374 -3.95 -21.80 16.56
CA THR A 374 -3.13 -20.96 17.46
C THR A 374 -3.94 -20.45 18.64
N VAL A 375 -3.27 -19.96 19.69
CA VAL A 375 -3.94 -19.35 20.86
C VAL A 375 -4.79 -18.12 20.50
N ARG A 376 -4.57 -17.48 19.34
CA ARG A 376 -5.32 -16.31 18.86
C ARG A 376 -6.56 -16.71 18.08
N THR A 377 -6.47 -17.77 17.28
CA THR A 377 -7.50 -18.17 16.31
C THR A 377 -8.33 -19.36 16.75
N ALA A 378 -7.85 -20.16 17.72
CA ALA A 378 -8.56 -21.36 18.19
C ALA A 378 -9.96 -21.02 18.69
N GLY A 379 -10.97 -21.70 18.15
CA GLY A 379 -12.38 -21.47 18.47
C GLY A 379 -13.05 -20.31 17.75
N SER A 380 -12.31 -19.55 16.93
CA SER A 380 -12.90 -18.50 16.06
C SER A 380 -13.67 -19.14 14.92
N ALA A 381 -14.82 -18.58 14.56
CA ALA A 381 -15.51 -18.93 13.34
C ALA A 381 -14.66 -18.51 12.11
N SER A 382 -14.68 -19.30 11.05
CA SER A 382 -13.82 -19.09 9.90
C SER A 382 -14.07 -17.77 9.16
N ASP A 383 -15.31 -17.32 9.13
CA ASP A 383 -15.74 -16.02 8.56
C ASP A 383 -15.37 -14.82 9.44
N GLN A 384 -14.89 -15.04 10.67
CA GLN A 384 -14.48 -13.99 11.61
C GLN A 384 -12.95 -13.88 11.74
N LEU A 385 -12.16 -14.65 10.98
CA LEU A 385 -10.70 -14.68 11.10
C LEU A 385 -10.05 -13.31 10.88
N ILE A 386 -10.60 -12.48 10.01
CA ILE A 386 -10.10 -11.10 9.78
C ILE A 386 -10.12 -10.25 11.06
N LEU A 387 -10.98 -10.60 12.03
CA LEU A 387 -11.12 -9.93 13.32
C LEU A 387 -10.34 -10.60 14.47
N SER A 388 -9.86 -11.83 14.31
CA SER A 388 -9.19 -12.59 15.38
C SER A 388 -7.73 -12.94 15.09
N ALA A 389 -7.37 -13.15 13.84
CA ALA A 389 -6.00 -13.46 13.43
C ALA A 389 -5.09 -12.23 13.46
N THR A 390 -3.80 -12.47 13.37
CA THR A 390 -2.74 -11.48 13.18
C THR A 390 -1.78 -11.99 12.11
N SER A 391 -0.83 -11.18 11.67
CA SER A 391 0.25 -11.60 10.76
C SER A 391 1.00 -12.84 11.25
N ALA A 392 1.11 -13.04 12.58
CA ALA A 392 1.74 -14.23 13.18
C ALA A 392 0.95 -15.53 12.97
N ASP A 393 -0.29 -15.47 12.49
CA ASP A 393 -1.12 -16.63 12.18
C ASP A 393 -1.08 -17.01 10.69
N VAL A 394 -0.39 -16.23 9.87
CA VAL A 394 -0.14 -16.55 8.45
C VAL A 394 0.81 -17.76 8.39
N ALA A 395 0.33 -18.84 7.77
CA ALA A 395 1.08 -20.08 7.67
C ALA A 395 1.88 -20.19 6.36
N THR A 396 1.25 -19.81 5.25
CA THR A 396 1.87 -19.88 3.92
C THR A 396 1.40 -18.73 3.07
N VAL A 397 2.28 -18.17 2.27
CA VAL A 397 1.95 -17.16 1.25
C VAL A 397 2.39 -17.67 -0.11
N VAL A 398 1.49 -17.59 -1.07
CA VAL A 398 1.70 -17.99 -2.47
C VAL A 398 1.53 -16.76 -3.34
N VAL A 399 2.50 -16.50 -4.19
CA VAL A 399 2.46 -15.42 -5.19
C VAL A 399 2.82 -16.03 -6.54
N ASP A 400 2.03 -15.71 -7.55
CA ASP A 400 2.22 -16.22 -8.91
C ASP A 400 2.32 -17.77 -8.96
N GLY A 401 1.52 -18.42 -8.11
CA GLY A 401 1.48 -19.88 -7.99
C GLY A 401 2.69 -20.51 -7.29
N ARG A 402 3.57 -19.73 -6.67
CA ARG A 402 4.76 -20.22 -5.95
C ARG A 402 4.68 -19.86 -4.48
N ILE A 403 5.08 -20.79 -3.62
CA ILE A 403 5.25 -20.48 -2.19
C ILE A 403 6.43 -19.52 -2.06
N VAL A 404 6.18 -18.34 -1.45
CA VAL A 404 7.22 -17.31 -1.19
C VAL A 404 7.54 -17.19 0.31
N ALA A 405 6.61 -17.61 1.18
CA ALA A 405 6.86 -17.68 2.62
C ALA A 405 6.08 -18.84 3.26
N ARG A 406 6.67 -19.42 4.30
CA ARG A 406 6.04 -20.50 5.09
C ARG A 406 6.49 -20.44 6.55
N ASP A 407 5.52 -20.53 7.47
CA ASP A 407 5.73 -20.62 8.93
C ASP A 407 6.71 -19.51 9.45
N GLY A 408 6.51 -18.27 8.99
CA GLY A 408 7.31 -17.11 9.38
C GLY A 408 8.69 -17.04 8.74
N HIS A 409 8.99 -17.91 7.77
CA HIS A 409 10.25 -17.94 7.03
C HIS A 409 10.06 -17.59 5.56
N HIS A 410 10.85 -16.65 5.05
CA HIS A 410 10.82 -16.27 3.65
C HIS A 410 11.69 -17.20 2.81
N ASP A 411 11.16 -17.73 1.70
CA ASP A 411 11.80 -18.83 0.95
C ASP A 411 13.19 -18.48 0.41
N THR A 412 13.38 -17.25 -0.09
CA THR A 412 14.66 -16.80 -0.68
C THR A 412 15.52 -15.93 0.25
N ILE A 413 14.88 -15.15 1.14
CA ILE A 413 15.58 -14.20 2.02
C ILE A 413 15.92 -14.83 3.38
N GLY A 414 15.15 -15.84 3.79
CA GLY A 414 15.34 -16.49 5.09
C GLY A 414 14.75 -15.65 6.24
N GLU A 415 15.53 -15.43 7.30
CA GLU A 415 15.13 -14.65 8.46
C GLU A 415 15.33 -13.16 8.19
N ALA A 416 14.28 -12.46 7.78
CA ALA A 416 14.34 -11.04 7.42
C ALA A 416 14.64 -10.12 8.63
N GLY A 417 14.23 -10.49 9.85
CA GLY A 417 14.34 -9.63 11.04
C GLY A 417 15.78 -9.19 11.36
N PRO A 418 16.76 -10.11 11.54
CA PRO A 418 18.16 -9.73 11.78
C PRO A 418 18.77 -8.89 10.67
N LEU A 419 18.46 -9.22 9.39
CA LEU A 419 18.93 -8.45 8.24
C LEU A 419 18.36 -7.03 8.21
N LEU A 420 17.08 -6.89 8.53
CA LEU A 420 16.41 -5.60 8.60
C LEU A 420 16.99 -4.73 9.73
N ALA A 421 17.26 -5.31 10.90
CA ALA A 421 17.89 -4.61 12.02
C ALA A 421 19.27 -4.07 11.61
N GLU A 422 20.15 -4.92 11.06
CA GLU A 422 21.48 -4.53 10.58
C GLU A 422 21.41 -3.40 9.55
N ARG A 423 20.43 -3.47 8.63
CA ARG A 423 20.29 -2.46 7.57
C ARG A 423 19.83 -1.12 8.13
N ILE A 424 18.87 -1.12 9.06
CA ILE A 424 18.37 0.10 9.71
C ILE A 424 19.47 0.73 10.57
N GLU A 425 20.23 -0.06 11.33
CA GLU A 425 21.37 0.43 12.14
C GLU A 425 22.41 1.14 11.26
N ARG A 426 22.78 0.55 10.12
CA ARG A 426 23.69 1.18 9.15
C ARG A 426 23.16 2.52 8.61
N LEU A 427 21.86 2.60 8.30
CA LEU A 427 21.24 3.83 7.82
C LEU A 427 21.28 4.94 8.86
N TRP A 428 21.18 4.60 10.14
CA TRP A 428 21.27 5.57 11.23
C TRP A 428 22.69 5.84 11.72
N GLY A 429 23.66 5.04 11.28
CA GLY A 429 25.08 5.16 11.67
C GLY A 429 25.34 4.64 13.08
N GLU A 430 24.61 3.63 13.46
CA GLU A 430 24.69 2.92 14.76
C GLU A 430 25.51 1.64 14.65
#